data_4e6b84e8dbe4551df123ad7071d2cbaf
#
_entry.id   4e6b84e8dbe4551df123ad7071d2cbaf
#
_cell.length_a   1.000
_cell.length_b   1.000
_cell.length_c   1.000
_cell.angle_alpha   90.00
_cell.angle_beta   90.00
_cell.angle_gamma   90.00
#
_symmetry.space_group_name_H-M   'P 1'
#
loop_
_entity.id
_entity.type
_entity.pdbx_description
1 polymer ?
#
loop_
_entity_poly.entity_id
_entity_poly.type
_entity_poly.pdbx_seq_one_letter_code
_entity_poly.pdbx_strand_id
1 'polypeptide(L)' 'MGKKIDLTGQTFSNLFVIKFLCINNRNKSYYLCRCTCGKEKPVRIDHLRSGKTTSCX' A
#
# COMPACT_ATOMS: atom_id res chain seq x y z
N MET A 1 0.00 4.25 -23.99
CA MET A 1 0.47 4.34 -23.14
C MET A 1 0.00 3.96 -21.92
N GLY A 2 -0.03 3.03 -21.43
CA GLY A 2 -0.50 2.54 -20.27
C GLY A 2 0.03 3.21 -19.08
N LYS A 3 -0.87 3.75 -18.27
CA LYS A 3 -0.45 4.41 -17.21
C LYS A 3 -0.45 3.51 -16.10
N LYS A 4 0.58 3.13 -15.44
CA LYS A 4 0.63 2.33 -14.29
C LYS A 4 0.36 3.13 -13.10
N ILE A 5 -0.51 2.68 -12.19
CA ILE A 5 -0.79 3.40 -10.97
C ILE A 5 0.36 3.14 -10.02
N ASP A 6 1.07 4.18 -9.65
CA ASP A 6 2.19 4.05 -8.77
C ASP A 6 1.90 4.76 -7.48
N LEU A 7 1.70 4.04 -6.40
CA LEU A 7 1.38 4.64 -5.12
C LEU A 7 2.60 4.87 -4.25
N THR A 8 3.78 4.55 -4.76
CA THR A 8 4.99 4.72 -3.97
C THR A 8 5.19 6.19 -3.60
N GLY A 9 5.43 6.43 -2.34
CA GLY A 9 5.64 7.80 -1.88
C GLY A 9 4.38 8.51 -1.44
N GLN A 10 3.23 7.85 -1.57
CA GLN A 10 2.00 8.50 -1.17
C GLN A 10 1.63 8.10 0.24
N THR A 11 0.82 8.91 0.89
CA THR A 11 0.39 8.64 2.24
C THR A 11 -1.12 8.40 2.25
N PHE A 12 -1.55 7.29 2.87
CA PHE A 12 -2.96 6.99 2.96
C PHE A 12 -3.34 6.94 4.43
N SER A 13 -4.05 7.89 4.91
CA SER A 13 -4.45 7.96 6.30
C SER A 13 -3.20 7.83 7.19
N ASN A 14 -3.06 6.72 7.90
CA ASN A 14 -1.92 6.56 8.77
C ASN A 14 -0.83 5.68 8.15
N LEU A 15 -0.94 5.40 6.87
CA LEU A 15 0.03 4.52 6.23
C LEU A 15 0.79 5.26 5.14
N PHE A 16 2.09 5.07 5.12
CA PHE A 16 2.92 5.72 4.09
C PHE A 16 3.46 4.62 3.21
N VAL A 17 3.22 4.70 1.92
CA VAL A 17 3.66 3.68 0.98
C VAL A 17 5.15 3.86 0.73
N ILE A 18 5.94 2.88 1.12
CA ILE A 18 7.38 2.95 0.97
C ILE A 18 7.83 2.47 -0.41
N LYS A 19 7.41 1.29 -0.78
CA LYS A 19 7.81 0.74 -2.06
C LYS A 19 6.89 -0.36 -2.50
N PHE A 20 7.03 -0.76 -3.75
CA PHE A 20 6.23 -1.85 -4.29
C PHE A 20 6.90 -3.16 -3.88
N LEU A 21 6.11 -4.12 -3.45
CA LEU A 21 6.64 -5.41 -3.04
C LEU A 21 6.48 -6.45 -4.12
N CYS A 22 5.27 -6.87 -4.37
CA CYS A 22 5.04 -7.91 -5.37
C CYS A 22 3.58 -7.97 -5.76
N ILE A 23 3.26 -8.88 -6.64
CA ILE A 23 1.89 -9.05 -7.07
C ILE A 23 1.49 -10.47 -6.69
N ASN A 24 0.35 -10.63 -6.04
CA ASN A 24 -0.05 -11.94 -5.61
C ASN A 24 -0.75 -12.69 -6.75
N ASN A 25 -1.33 -13.85 -6.43
CA ASN A 25 -1.92 -14.69 -7.44
C ASN A 25 -3.10 -14.07 -8.17
N ARG A 26 -3.74 -13.13 -7.56
CA ARG A 26 -4.89 -12.53 -8.21
C ARG A 26 -4.57 -11.21 -8.87
N ASN A 27 -3.32 -11.02 -9.23
CA ASN A 27 -2.90 -9.78 -9.89
C ASN A 27 -3.14 -8.58 -9.01
N LYS A 28 -3.04 -8.74 -7.71
CA LYS A 28 -3.19 -7.62 -6.80
C LYS A 28 -1.82 -7.17 -6.31
N SER A 29 -1.54 -5.91 -6.44
CA SER A 29 -0.25 -5.40 -6.04
C SER A 29 -0.17 -5.22 -4.53
N TYR A 30 0.97 -5.55 -3.98
CA TYR A 30 1.22 -5.37 -2.55
C TYR A 30 2.31 -4.32 -2.40
N TYR A 31 2.08 -3.38 -1.53
CA TYR A 31 3.06 -2.33 -1.28
C TYR A 31 3.47 -2.35 0.17
N LEU A 32 4.74 -2.10 0.43
CA LEU A 32 5.21 -2.05 1.80
C LEU A 32 4.81 -0.68 2.35
N CYS A 33 4.02 -0.69 3.39
CA CYS A 33 3.56 0.56 3.98
C CYS A 33 4.01 0.66 5.42
N ARG A 34 4.22 1.88 5.89
CA ARG A 34 4.67 2.09 7.24
C ARG A 34 3.58 2.81 8.00
N CYS A 35 3.25 2.31 9.16
CA CYS A 35 2.25 2.93 9.98
C CYS A 35 2.86 4.08 10.77
N THR A 36 2.04 4.94 11.33
CA THR A 36 2.56 6.06 12.09
C THR A 36 3.28 5.58 13.35
N CYS A 37 2.99 4.38 13.82
CA CYS A 37 3.68 3.86 14.98
C CYS A 37 5.04 3.30 14.62
N GLY A 38 5.40 3.29 13.36
CA GLY A 38 6.71 2.84 12.95
C GLY A 38 6.77 1.42 12.41
N LYS A 39 5.66 0.72 12.41
CA LYS A 39 5.67 -0.66 11.93
C LYS A 39 5.43 -0.70 10.43
N GLU A 40 6.09 -1.64 9.78
CA GLU A 40 5.94 -1.80 8.34
C GLU A 40 5.23 -3.10 8.05
N LYS A 41 4.38 -3.10 7.08
CA LYS A 41 3.68 -4.30 6.69
C LYS A 41 3.22 -4.20 5.23
N PRO A 42 3.00 -5.33 4.59
CA PRO A 42 2.53 -5.30 3.20
C PRO A 42 1.03 -5.06 3.18
N VAL A 43 0.58 -4.17 2.33
CA VAL A 43 -0.83 -3.85 2.24
C VAL A 43 -1.24 -3.93 0.77
N ARG A 44 -2.39 -4.55 0.52
CA ARG A 44 -2.86 -4.72 -0.82
C ARG A 44 -3.36 -3.39 -1.38
N ILE A 45 -3.19 -3.18 -2.67
CA ILE A 45 -3.58 -1.94 -3.28
C ILE A 45 -5.07 -1.67 -3.11
N ASP A 46 -5.89 -2.70 -3.13
CA ASP A 46 -7.31 -2.51 -2.96
C ASP A 46 -7.61 -1.90 -1.60
N HIS A 47 -6.92 -2.35 -0.58
CA HIS A 47 -7.16 -1.85 0.77
C HIS A 47 -6.70 -0.38 0.86
N LEU A 48 -5.63 -0.06 0.19
CA LEU A 48 -5.16 1.31 0.24
C LEU A 48 -6.14 2.25 -0.46
N ARG A 49 -6.61 1.85 -1.62
CA ARG A 49 -7.49 2.72 -2.39
C ARG A 49 -8.87 2.84 -1.76
N SER A 50 -9.37 1.78 -1.16
CA SER A 50 -10.70 1.85 -0.57
C SER A 50 -10.67 2.42 0.84
N GLY A 51 -9.51 2.53 1.41
CA GLY A 51 -9.41 3.08 2.75
C GLY A 51 -9.71 2.10 3.86
N LYS A 52 -9.77 0.81 3.56
CA LYS A 52 -10.06 -0.15 4.60
C LYS A 52 -8.92 -0.28 5.58
N THR A 53 -7.70 -0.16 5.12
CA THR A 53 -6.56 -0.27 5.99
C THR A 53 -6.04 1.11 6.31
N THR A 54 -6.32 1.60 7.48
CA THR A 54 -5.90 2.93 7.84
C THR A 54 -4.90 2.96 8.98
N SER A 55 -4.63 1.82 9.60
CA SER A 55 -3.65 1.79 10.67
C SER A 55 -3.07 0.39 10.78
N CYS A 56 -2.10 0.20 11.63
CA CYS A 56 -1.46 -1.09 11.80
C CYS A 56 -2.24 -2.04 12.69
N UNK A 57 -3.00 -1.37 13.00
CA UNK A 57 -3.64 -2.12 13.86
C UNK A 57 -4.40 -2.90 13.61
#